data_d34e2ec9580d123a772cad4944bf4d00
#
_entry.id   d34e2ec9580d123a772cad4944bf4d00
#
_cell.length_a   1.000
_cell.length_b   1.000
_cell.length_c   1.000
_cell.angle_alpha   90.00
_cell.angle_beta   90.00
_cell.angle_gamma   90.00
#
_symmetry.space_group_name_H-M   'P 1'
#
loop_
_entity.id
_entity.type
_entity.pdbx_description
1 polymer ?
#
loop_
_entity_poly.entity_id
_entity_poly.type
_entity_poly.pdbx_seq_one_letter_code
_entity_poly.pdbx_strand_id
1 'polypeptide(L)'
;MPDYFAHQSAFVDEPAEIGPGTKIWHFCHVSKGAKIGSACSLGQNVYVGSRVVIGNNCKIQNNVSVYDLVTLEDDVFCGPSMVFTNDMNPRAAFPKGGKWVPTLVRRGASLGANCTIVCGITVGSHAFVAAGSLVRKDVPDYAVVAGVPSRIIGWMCQCGGRLDFGTSDQAACPLCQRKYSRSGEKVTYVE
;
A
#
# COMPACT_ATOMS: atom_id res chain seq x y z
N MET A 1 16.47 22.60 11.01
CA MET A 1 15.40 22.48 9.99
C MET A 1 15.00 21.01 9.96
N PRO A 2 13.75 20.67 9.70
CA PRO A 2 13.38 19.25 9.56
C PRO A 2 14.16 18.61 8.41
N ASP A 3 14.53 17.34 8.56
CA ASP A 3 15.29 16.59 7.55
C ASP A 3 14.40 16.10 6.37
N TYR A 4 13.17 16.62 6.27
CA TYR A 4 12.21 16.32 5.21
C TYR A 4 11.77 17.60 4.50
N PHE A 5 11.23 17.47 3.29
CA PHE A 5 10.63 18.56 2.54
C PHE A 5 9.11 18.55 2.67
N ALA A 6 8.50 19.68 3.01
CA ALA A 6 7.07 19.91 2.88
C ALA A 6 6.82 21.17 2.05
N HIS A 7 5.98 21.05 1.02
CA HIS A 7 5.55 22.19 0.22
C HIS A 7 4.77 23.19 1.09
N GLN A 8 4.92 24.49 0.84
CA GLN A 8 4.26 25.54 1.65
C GLN A 8 2.74 25.45 1.77
N SER A 9 2.08 24.73 0.84
CA SER A 9 0.64 24.48 0.89
C SER A 9 0.28 23.16 1.59
N ALA A 10 1.25 22.41 2.09
CA ALA A 10 1.00 21.20 2.88
C ALA A 10 0.82 21.56 4.36
N PHE A 11 -0.08 20.85 5.03
CA PHE A 11 -0.29 20.96 6.47
C PHE A 11 0.28 19.73 7.16
N VAL A 12 1.16 19.94 8.13
CA VAL A 12 1.70 18.88 9.00
C VAL A 12 1.37 19.26 10.43
N ASP A 13 0.46 18.51 11.03
CA ASP A 13 0.03 18.76 12.42
C ASP A 13 1.04 18.15 13.40
N GLU A 14 1.47 18.93 14.37
CA GLU A 14 2.42 18.47 15.39
C GLU A 14 1.71 17.81 16.60
N PRO A 15 2.30 16.75 17.19
CA PRO A 15 3.50 16.08 16.71
C PRO A 15 3.21 15.06 15.62
N ALA A 16 4.01 15.06 14.55
CA ALA A 16 4.10 13.98 13.56
C ALA A 16 5.55 13.54 13.43
N GLU A 17 5.79 12.24 13.25
CA GLU A 17 7.13 11.69 13.04
C GLU A 17 7.37 11.50 11.54
N ILE A 18 8.33 12.22 10.95
CA ILE A 18 8.64 12.15 9.52
C ILE A 18 10.15 11.95 9.34
N GLY A 19 10.51 10.86 8.69
CA GLY A 19 11.91 10.49 8.45
C GLY A 19 12.60 11.34 7.38
N PRO A 20 13.94 11.35 7.40
CA PRO A 20 14.77 12.17 6.51
C PRO A 20 14.56 11.83 5.03
N GLY A 21 14.68 12.86 4.18
CA GLY A 21 14.54 12.72 2.74
C GLY A 21 13.11 12.51 2.23
N THR A 22 12.12 12.44 3.12
CA THR A 22 10.71 12.36 2.74
C THR A 22 10.24 13.69 2.11
N LYS A 23 9.39 13.59 1.08
CA LYS A 23 8.86 14.74 0.33
C LYS A 23 7.34 14.74 0.41
N ILE A 24 6.78 15.85 0.92
CA ILE A 24 5.34 16.09 1.04
C ILE A 24 4.97 17.21 0.08
N TRP A 25 4.20 16.87 -0.94
CA TRP A 25 3.88 17.79 -2.02
C TRP A 25 2.65 18.66 -1.71
N HIS A 26 2.12 19.32 -2.73
CA HIS A 26 1.06 20.33 -2.63
C HIS A 26 -0.21 19.80 -1.98
N PHE A 27 -0.81 20.59 -1.10
CA PHE A 27 -2.12 20.36 -0.49
C PHE A 27 -2.25 19.05 0.29
N CYS A 28 -1.13 18.46 0.73
CA CYS A 28 -1.17 17.31 1.61
C CYS A 28 -1.58 17.72 3.02
N HIS A 29 -2.21 16.79 3.75
CA HIS A 29 -2.46 16.93 5.17
C HIS A 29 -1.95 15.71 5.92
N VAL A 30 -0.99 15.89 6.79
CA VAL A 30 -0.46 14.87 7.69
C VAL A 30 -0.94 15.18 9.09
N SER A 31 -1.81 14.34 9.65
CA SER A 31 -2.38 14.53 10.98
C SER A 31 -1.37 14.23 12.08
N LYS A 32 -1.54 14.89 13.23
CA LYS A 32 -0.72 14.64 14.42
C LYS A 32 -0.73 13.16 14.79
N GLY A 33 0.42 12.63 15.22
CA GLY A 33 0.57 11.23 15.61
C GLY A 33 0.87 10.28 14.44
N ALA A 34 0.77 10.73 13.19
CA ALA A 34 1.21 9.96 12.04
C ALA A 34 2.72 9.68 12.10
N LYS A 35 3.11 8.47 11.63
CA LYS A 35 4.51 8.06 11.54
C LYS A 35 4.84 7.73 10.10
N ILE A 36 5.80 8.44 9.53
CA ILE A 36 6.24 8.29 8.14
C ILE A 36 7.75 8.08 8.14
N GLY A 37 8.20 7.01 7.53
CA GLY A 37 9.61 6.67 7.39
C GLY A 37 10.38 7.62 6.47
N SER A 38 11.60 7.21 6.15
CA SER A 38 12.55 7.98 5.35
C SER A 38 12.33 7.79 3.84
N ALA A 39 12.77 8.75 3.03
CA ALA A 39 12.77 8.70 1.56
C ALA A 39 11.40 8.45 0.91
N CYS A 40 10.32 8.73 1.63
CA CYS A 40 8.96 8.64 1.10
C CYS A 40 8.64 9.79 0.15
N SER A 41 7.60 9.62 -0.66
CA SER A 41 7.05 10.69 -1.50
C SER A 41 5.53 10.66 -1.42
N LEU A 42 4.94 11.74 -0.88
CA LEU A 42 3.50 11.94 -0.80
C LEU A 42 3.13 12.92 -1.91
N GLY A 43 2.45 12.43 -2.93
CA GLY A 43 1.98 13.23 -4.07
C GLY A 43 0.96 14.29 -3.65
N GLN A 44 0.50 15.06 -4.62
CA GLN A 44 -0.47 16.14 -4.36
C GLN A 44 -1.76 15.61 -3.74
N ASN A 45 -2.28 16.35 -2.74
CA ASN A 45 -3.58 16.08 -2.11
C ASN A 45 -3.64 14.70 -1.42
N VAL A 46 -2.53 14.28 -0.78
CA VAL A 46 -2.50 13.07 0.06
C VAL A 46 -2.92 13.44 1.47
N TYR A 47 -3.81 12.63 2.05
CA TYR A 47 -4.17 12.70 3.46
C TYR A 47 -3.58 11.52 4.23
N VAL A 48 -3.01 11.79 5.40
CA VAL A 48 -2.45 10.78 6.32
C VAL A 48 -3.08 10.94 7.69
N GLY A 49 -3.82 9.94 8.15
CA GLY A 49 -4.51 9.93 9.43
C GLY A 49 -3.59 9.76 10.65
N SER A 50 -4.11 10.06 11.84
CA SER A 50 -3.34 10.16 13.10
C SER A 50 -2.67 8.85 13.55
N ARG A 51 -3.25 7.70 13.22
CA ARG A 51 -2.76 6.37 13.63
C ARG A 51 -2.22 5.57 12.46
N VAL A 52 -1.71 6.27 11.46
CA VAL A 52 -1.09 5.68 10.28
C VAL A 52 0.39 5.45 10.55
N VAL A 53 0.90 4.31 10.07
CA VAL A 53 2.32 4.01 10.03
C VAL A 53 2.73 3.74 8.59
N ILE A 54 3.69 4.51 8.08
CA ILE A 54 4.26 4.34 6.74
C ILE A 54 5.75 4.07 6.90
N GLY A 55 6.22 2.95 6.36
CA GLY A 55 7.62 2.56 6.32
C GLY A 55 8.47 3.45 5.43
N ASN A 56 9.65 2.98 5.09
CA ASN A 56 10.61 3.74 4.30
C ASN A 56 10.34 3.58 2.79
N ASN A 57 10.82 4.56 2.01
CA ASN A 57 10.79 4.55 0.54
C ASN A 57 9.41 4.34 -0.09
N CYS A 58 8.32 4.61 0.64
CA CYS A 58 6.96 4.50 0.10
C CYS A 58 6.67 5.61 -0.90
N LYS A 59 5.92 5.27 -1.95
CA LYS A 59 5.47 6.22 -2.97
C LYS A 59 3.95 6.26 -2.98
N ILE A 60 3.39 7.33 -2.44
CA ILE A 60 1.94 7.54 -2.37
C ILE A 60 1.59 8.60 -3.41
N GLN A 61 0.86 8.18 -4.43
CA GLN A 61 0.52 9.05 -5.56
C GLN A 61 -0.62 10.03 -5.19
N ASN A 62 -0.94 10.92 -6.13
CA ASN A 62 -1.92 11.99 -5.91
C ASN A 62 -3.30 11.47 -5.51
N ASN A 63 -4.00 12.25 -4.67
CA ASN A 63 -5.38 12.01 -4.26
C ASN A 63 -5.60 10.70 -3.48
N VAL A 64 -4.61 10.26 -2.72
CA VAL A 64 -4.74 9.07 -1.84
C VAL A 64 -4.99 9.52 -0.42
N SER A 65 -6.01 8.94 0.22
CA SER A 65 -6.24 9.08 1.66
C SER A 65 -5.81 7.80 2.37
N VAL A 66 -4.78 7.91 3.22
CA VAL A 66 -4.34 6.84 4.10
C VAL A 66 -5.00 7.06 5.45
N TYR A 67 -6.08 6.33 5.71
CA TYR A 67 -6.89 6.48 6.92
C TYR A 67 -6.27 5.80 8.13
N ASP A 68 -6.74 6.17 9.31
CA ASP A 68 -6.32 5.60 10.59
C ASP A 68 -6.29 4.07 10.59
N LEU A 69 -5.25 3.50 11.22
CA LEU A 69 -4.95 2.08 11.34
C LEU A 69 -4.52 1.38 10.03
N VAL A 70 -4.24 2.14 8.98
CA VAL A 70 -3.51 1.60 7.83
C VAL A 70 -2.01 1.60 8.18
N THR A 71 -1.38 0.45 7.96
CA THR A 71 0.08 0.29 8.03
C THR A 71 0.60 -0.07 6.65
N LEU A 72 1.53 0.72 6.15
CA LEU A 72 2.32 0.42 4.95
C LEU A 72 3.73 0.09 5.39
N GLU A 73 4.22 -1.11 5.06
CA GLU A 73 5.63 -1.46 5.26
C GLU A 73 6.52 -0.73 4.23
N ASP A 74 7.83 -1.01 4.22
CA ASP A 74 8.77 -0.35 3.30
C ASP A 74 8.46 -0.65 1.83
N ASP A 75 8.88 0.24 0.93
CA ASP A 75 8.84 0.08 -0.53
C ASP A 75 7.41 -0.06 -1.11
N VAL A 76 6.37 0.31 -0.38
CA VAL A 76 4.98 0.24 -0.88
C VAL A 76 4.70 1.35 -1.89
N PHE A 77 4.04 0.98 -2.99
CA PHE A 77 3.52 1.91 -3.98
C PHE A 77 1.99 1.99 -3.91
N CYS A 78 1.46 3.18 -3.69
CA CYS A 78 0.04 3.50 -3.76
C CYS A 78 -0.24 4.31 -5.03
N GLY A 79 -0.94 3.73 -5.99
CA GLY A 79 -1.31 4.37 -7.25
C GLY A 79 -2.28 5.54 -7.08
N PRO A 80 -2.37 6.45 -8.05
CA PRO A 80 -3.19 7.66 -7.93
C PRO A 80 -4.66 7.31 -7.71
N SER A 81 -5.30 8.06 -6.81
CA SER A 81 -6.71 7.95 -6.47
C SER A 81 -7.15 6.55 -5.98
N MET A 82 -6.21 5.70 -5.52
CA MET A 82 -6.61 4.48 -4.84
C MET A 82 -7.25 4.80 -3.49
N VAL A 83 -8.07 3.88 -2.99
CA VAL A 83 -8.90 4.11 -1.80
C VAL A 83 -8.61 3.05 -0.74
N PHE A 84 -8.32 3.49 0.48
CA PHE A 84 -8.45 2.67 1.68
C PHE A 84 -9.80 2.95 2.36
N THR A 85 -10.46 1.92 2.89
CA THR A 85 -11.56 2.11 3.85
C THR A 85 -11.06 1.80 5.26
N ASN A 86 -11.77 2.24 6.30
CA ASN A 86 -11.45 1.92 7.69
C ASN A 86 -12.68 1.51 8.53
N ASP A 87 -13.88 1.61 7.96
CA ASP A 87 -15.12 1.13 8.54
C ASP A 87 -15.83 0.17 7.58
N MET A 88 -16.15 -1.04 8.06
CA MET A 88 -16.83 -2.07 7.25
C MET A 88 -18.30 -1.75 6.99
N ASN A 89 -18.95 -1.06 7.91
CA ASN A 89 -20.39 -0.79 7.87
C ASN A 89 -20.67 0.63 8.40
N PRO A 90 -20.27 1.68 7.66
CA PRO A 90 -20.45 3.04 8.12
C PRO A 90 -21.93 3.42 8.19
N ARG A 91 -22.32 4.11 9.26
CA ARG A 91 -23.65 4.68 9.47
C ARG A 91 -23.51 6.06 10.12
N ALA A 92 -23.92 7.10 9.42
CA ALA A 92 -23.81 8.47 9.93
C ALA A 92 -24.55 8.67 11.26
N ALA A 93 -25.75 8.11 11.40
CA ALA A 93 -26.55 8.18 12.63
C ALA A 93 -26.03 7.30 13.79
N PHE A 94 -25.07 6.42 13.53
CA PHE A 94 -24.52 5.48 14.51
C PHE A 94 -22.99 5.47 14.41
N PRO A 95 -22.31 6.57 14.81
CA PRO A 95 -20.86 6.68 14.68
C PRO A 95 -20.16 5.70 15.62
N LYS A 96 -19.11 5.05 15.15
CA LYS A 96 -18.38 4.02 15.90
C LYS A 96 -17.30 4.56 16.85
N GLY A 97 -17.16 5.86 16.97
CA GLY A 97 -16.25 6.48 17.94
C GLY A 97 -14.78 6.11 17.73
N GLY A 98 -14.33 5.99 16.48
CA GLY A 98 -12.93 5.68 16.18
C GLY A 98 -12.54 4.20 16.29
N LYS A 99 -13.49 3.30 16.40
CA LYS A 99 -13.29 1.84 16.35
C LYS A 99 -13.12 1.39 14.91
N TRP A 100 -11.99 1.80 14.29
CA TRP A 100 -11.66 1.47 12.92
C TRP A 100 -11.05 0.07 12.81
N VAL A 101 -11.11 -0.50 11.62
CA VAL A 101 -10.56 -1.83 11.31
C VAL A 101 -9.21 -1.67 10.62
N PRO A 102 -8.13 -2.29 11.16
CA PRO A 102 -6.78 -2.11 10.61
C PRO A 102 -6.61 -2.76 9.23
N THR A 103 -5.68 -2.22 8.45
CA THR A 103 -5.24 -2.78 7.17
C THR A 103 -3.71 -2.80 7.14
N LEU A 104 -3.14 -3.92 6.73
CA LEU A 104 -1.69 -4.08 6.57
C LEU A 104 -1.34 -4.24 5.09
N VAL A 105 -0.43 -3.41 4.60
CA VAL A 105 0.19 -3.57 3.27
C VAL A 105 1.66 -3.88 3.48
N ARG A 106 2.07 -5.07 3.09
CA ARG A 106 3.42 -5.56 3.33
C ARG A 106 4.42 -4.99 2.32
N ARG A 107 5.68 -5.16 2.66
CA ARG A 107 6.83 -4.64 1.92
C ARG A 107 6.73 -4.87 0.40
N GLY A 108 7.02 -3.83 -0.37
CA GLY A 108 7.14 -3.90 -1.81
C GLY A 108 5.83 -4.12 -2.57
N ALA A 109 4.68 -4.14 -1.88
CA ALA A 109 3.39 -4.27 -2.54
C ALA A 109 3.05 -3.03 -3.39
N SER A 110 2.37 -3.25 -4.51
CA SER A 110 1.91 -2.19 -5.41
C SER A 110 0.39 -2.21 -5.52
N LEU A 111 -0.22 -1.08 -5.18
CA LEU A 111 -1.66 -0.86 -5.26
C LEU A 111 -1.95 0.01 -6.48
N GLY A 112 -2.64 -0.54 -7.48
CA GLY A 112 -2.91 0.12 -8.75
C GLY A 112 -3.85 1.33 -8.61
N ALA A 113 -3.82 2.21 -9.60
CA ALA A 113 -4.68 3.40 -9.65
C ALA A 113 -6.16 3.05 -9.47
N ASN A 114 -6.91 3.86 -8.73
CA ASN A 114 -8.34 3.69 -8.48
C ASN A 114 -8.75 2.33 -7.89
N CYS A 115 -7.82 1.52 -7.37
CA CYS A 115 -8.22 0.31 -6.65
C CYS A 115 -8.82 0.67 -5.28
N THR A 116 -9.65 -0.20 -4.75
CA THR A 116 -10.22 -0.06 -3.40
C THR A 116 -9.76 -1.22 -2.53
N ILE A 117 -9.13 -0.89 -1.41
CA ILE A 117 -8.73 -1.84 -0.38
C ILE A 117 -9.73 -1.74 0.78
N VAL A 118 -10.54 -2.77 0.94
CA VAL A 118 -11.49 -2.86 2.06
C VAL A 118 -10.70 -3.16 3.33
N CYS A 119 -11.02 -2.49 4.42
CA CYS A 119 -10.33 -2.66 5.69
C CYS A 119 -10.45 -4.10 6.25
N GLY A 120 -9.54 -4.46 7.15
CA GLY A 120 -9.52 -5.77 7.81
C GLY A 120 -8.74 -6.84 7.04
N ILE A 121 -7.94 -6.46 6.05
CA ILE A 121 -7.17 -7.39 5.23
C ILE A 121 -5.67 -7.10 5.29
N THR A 122 -4.90 -8.09 4.88
CA THR A 122 -3.47 -7.99 4.60
C THR A 122 -3.22 -8.11 3.10
N VAL A 123 -2.49 -7.15 2.54
CA VAL A 123 -1.90 -7.28 1.20
C VAL A 123 -0.47 -7.77 1.37
N GLY A 124 -0.16 -8.94 0.81
CA GLY A 124 1.11 -9.64 0.98
C GLY A 124 2.31 -8.92 0.36
N SER A 125 3.51 -9.37 0.74
CA SER A 125 4.77 -8.80 0.28
C SER A 125 4.88 -8.93 -1.25
N HIS A 126 5.28 -7.84 -1.91
CA HIS A 126 5.44 -7.77 -3.36
C HIS A 126 4.19 -8.16 -4.17
N ALA A 127 3.02 -8.16 -3.53
CA ALA A 127 1.76 -8.36 -4.22
C ALA A 127 1.44 -7.17 -5.13
N PHE A 128 0.72 -7.44 -6.19
CA PHE A 128 0.32 -6.44 -7.18
C PHE A 128 -1.20 -6.41 -7.32
N VAL A 129 -1.80 -5.31 -6.91
CA VAL A 129 -3.23 -5.04 -7.13
C VAL A 129 -3.38 -4.25 -8.42
N ALA A 130 -4.09 -4.80 -9.40
CA ALA A 130 -4.34 -4.12 -10.67
C ALA A 130 -5.23 -2.89 -10.48
N ALA A 131 -5.08 -1.92 -11.38
CA ALA A 131 -5.89 -0.70 -11.36
C ALA A 131 -7.40 -1.02 -11.39
N GLY A 132 -8.20 -0.24 -10.67
CA GLY A 132 -9.66 -0.39 -10.59
C GLY A 132 -10.17 -1.61 -9.85
N SER A 133 -9.31 -2.38 -9.19
CA SER A 133 -9.70 -3.60 -8.48
C SER A 133 -10.38 -3.31 -7.13
N LEU A 134 -11.33 -4.17 -6.74
CA LEU A 134 -11.92 -4.19 -5.40
C LEU A 134 -11.37 -5.36 -4.59
N VAL A 135 -10.50 -5.08 -3.63
CA VAL A 135 -9.84 -6.07 -2.77
C VAL A 135 -10.55 -6.13 -1.43
N ARG A 136 -11.13 -7.29 -1.10
CA ARG A 136 -11.92 -7.52 0.12
C ARG A 136 -11.53 -8.79 0.89
N LYS A 137 -10.42 -9.40 0.52
CA LYS A 137 -9.80 -10.57 1.18
C LYS A 137 -8.30 -10.39 1.16
N ASP A 138 -7.61 -11.09 2.03
CA ASP A 138 -6.15 -11.13 2.03
C ASP A 138 -5.60 -11.49 0.66
N VAL A 139 -4.50 -10.85 0.31
CA VAL A 139 -3.77 -11.09 -0.93
C VAL A 139 -2.46 -11.79 -0.58
N PRO A 140 -2.18 -12.97 -1.13
CA PRO A 140 -0.93 -13.68 -0.87
C PRO A 140 0.31 -12.89 -1.34
N ASP A 141 1.47 -13.21 -0.77
CA ASP A 141 2.74 -12.65 -1.22
C ASP A 141 2.96 -12.97 -2.71
N TYR A 142 3.47 -12.00 -3.46
CA TYR A 142 3.73 -12.06 -4.90
C TYR A 142 2.49 -12.24 -5.80
N ALA A 143 1.28 -12.33 -5.25
CA ALA A 143 0.08 -12.51 -6.06
C ALA A 143 -0.26 -11.25 -6.87
N VAL A 144 -0.71 -11.45 -8.09
CA VAL A 144 -1.35 -10.43 -8.92
C VAL A 144 -2.85 -10.63 -8.84
N VAL A 145 -3.55 -9.60 -8.35
CA VAL A 145 -5.02 -9.64 -8.24
C VAL A 145 -5.68 -8.57 -9.10
N ALA A 146 -6.80 -8.91 -9.73
CA ALA A 146 -7.57 -8.00 -10.55
C ALA A 146 -9.08 -8.26 -10.47
N GLY A 147 -9.88 -7.24 -10.79
CA GLY A 147 -11.33 -7.33 -10.95
C GLY A 147 -12.15 -6.85 -9.75
N VAL A 148 -13.48 -6.91 -9.89
CA VAL A 148 -14.50 -6.46 -8.91
C VAL A 148 -15.53 -7.60 -8.72
N PRO A 149 -15.44 -8.36 -7.61
CA PRO A 149 -14.37 -8.41 -6.63
C PRO A 149 -13.08 -9.01 -7.23
N SER A 150 -11.94 -8.66 -6.65
CA SER A 150 -10.64 -9.13 -7.15
C SER A 150 -10.44 -10.65 -7.01
N ARG A 151 -9.68 -11.22 -7.95
CA ARG A 151 -9.24 -12.61 -7.97
C ARG A 151 -7.75 -12.67 -8.31
N ILE A 152 -7.07 -13.72 -7.86
CA ILE A 152 -5.69 -13.99 -8.28
C ILE A 152 -5.71 -14.33 -9.77
N ILE A 153 -4.90 -13.60 -10.56
CA ILE A 153 -4.75 -13.75 -12.00
C ILE A 153 -3.31 -14.11 -12.41
N GLY A 154 -2.44 -14.32 -11.43
CA GLY A 154 -1.04 -14.67 -11.66
C GLY A 154 -0.13 -14.24 -10.54
N TRP A 155 1.16 -14.19 -10.82
CA TRP A 155 2.22 -13.93 -9.87
C TRP A 155 3.24 -12.96 -10.43
N MET A 156 3.89 -12.20 -9.55
CA MET A 156 4.83 -11.15 -9.94
C MET A 156 6.12 -11.23 -9.12
N CYS A 157 7.22 -11.05 -9.79
CA CYS A 157 8.54 -10.93 -9.18
C CYS A 157 8.67 -9.58 -8.43
N GLN A 158 9.58 -9.51 -7.47
CA GLN A 158 9.93 -8.26 -6.78
C GLN A 158 10.32 -7.11 -7.74
N CYS A 159 10.86 -7.43 -8.91
CA CYS A 159 11.24 -6.43 -9.91
C CYS A 159 10.07 -5.97 -10.82
N GLY A 160 8.86 -6.53 -10.65
CA GLY A 160 7.71 -6.25 -11.49
C GLY A 160 7.57 -7.15 -12.74
N GLY A 161 8.47 -8.13 -12.94
CA GLY A 161 8.34 -9.13 -14.01
C GLY A 161 7.25 -10.15 -13.66
N ARG A 162 6.41 -10.53 -14.63
CA ARG A 162 5.43 -11.60 -14.42
C ARG A 162 6.13 -12.95 -14.29
N LEU A 163 5.67 -13.74 -13.33
CA LEU A 163 6.13 -15.12 -13.13
C LEU A 163 5.17 -16.08 -13.83
N ASP A 164 5.72 -16.92 -14.67
CA ASP A 164 4.99 -18.01 -15.30
C ASP A 164 5.46 -19.35 -14.72
N PHE A 165 4.59 -20.00 -14.00
CA PHE A 165 4.84 -21.33 -13.42
C PHE A 165 4.42 -22.46 -14.37
N GLY A 166 3.58 -22.19 -15.38
CA GLY A 166 3.06 -23.24 -16.27
C GLY A 166 2.55 -24.44 -15.46
N THR A 167 3.07 -25.63 -15.77
CA THR A 167 2.81 -26.86 -15.01
C THR A 167 3.83 -27.16 -13.91
N SER A 168 4.84 -26.29 -13.72
CA SER A 168 5.91 -26.43 -12.73
C SER A 168 5.56 -25.70 -11.43
N ASP A 169 6.10 -26.18 -10.33
CA ASP A 169 6.12 -25.46 -9.06
C ASP A 169 7.29 -24.47 -8.95
N GLN A 170 8.07 -24.29 -10.00
CA GLN A 170 9.19 -23.36 -10.05
C GLN A 170 9.07 -22.42 -11.25
N ALA A 171 9.48 -21.19 -11.07
CA ALA A 171 9.55 -20.17 -12.11
C ALA A 171 10.79 -19.29 -11.93
N ALA A 172 11.38 -18.85 -13.04
CA ALA A 172 12.39 -17.81 -13.05
C ALA A 172 11.81 -16.53 -13.66
N CYS A 173 12.13 -15.40 -13.06
CA CYS A 173 11.71 -14.12 -13.60
C CYS A 173 12.40 -13.82 -14.93
N PRO A 174 11.68 -13.52 -16.02
CA PRO A 174 12.29 -13.26 -17.32
C PRO A 174 13.14 -11.97 -17.35
N LEU A 175 12.91 -11.04 -16.40
CA LEU A 175 13.61 -9.74 -16.37
C LEU A 175 14.88 -9.77 -15.52
N CYS A 176 14.86 -10.42 -14.35
CA CYS A 176 15.96 -10.35 -13.38
C CYS A 176 16.51 -11.72 -12.95
N GLN A 177 16.01 -12.81 -13.53
CA GLN A 177 16.42 -14.20 -13.31
C GLN A 177 16.24 -14.73 -11.88
N ARG A 178 15.60 -13.96 -10.97
CA ARG A 178 15.24 -14.45 -9.63
C ARG A 178 14.32 -15.66 -9.73
N LYS A 179 14.57 -16.67 -8.90
CA LYS A 179 13.84 -17.92 -8.88
C LYS A 179 12.79 -17.94 -7.78
N TYR A 180 11.69 -18.59 -8.04
CA TYR A 180 10.55 -18.70 -7.12
C TYR A 180 10.02 -20.13 -7.13
N SER A 181 9.55 -20.58 -5.96
CA SER A 181 8.78 -21.81 -5.83
C SER A 181 7.34 -21.49 -5.44
N ARG A 182 6.39 -22.32 -5.88
CA ARG A 182 4.97 -22.19 -5.58
C ARG A 182 4.42 -23.47 -4.99
N SER A 183 3.65 -23.35 -3.90
CA SER A 183 2.84 -24.44 -3.35
C SER A 183 1.43 -23.89 -3.12
N GLY A 184 0.49 -24.27 -3.98
CA GLY A 184 -0.86 -23.69 -4.02
C GLY A 184 -0.83 -22.17 -4.30
N GLU A 185 -1.36 -21.38 -3.38
CA GLU A 185 -1.34 -19.91 -3.44
C GLU A 185 -0.14 -19.29 -2.70
N LYS A 186 0.79 -20.08 -2.20
CA LYS A 186 2.00 -19.61 -1.54
C LYS A 186 3.17 -19.61 -2.53
N VAL A 187 3.69 -18.42 -2.83
CA VAL A 187 4.92 -18.23 -3.62
C VAL A 187 6.03 -17.77 -2.69
N THR A 188 7.22 -18.32 -2.90
CA THR A 188 8.41 -18.03 -2.10
C THR A 188 9.59 -17.75 -3.03
N TYR A 189 10.35 -16.70 -2.73
CA TYR A 189 11.64 -16.47 -3.40
C TYR A 189 12.63 -17.57 -3.01
N VAL A 190 13.35 -18.07 -3.98
CA VAL A 190 14.40 -19.10 -3.83
C VAL A 190 15.70 -18.48 -4.35
N GLU A 191 16.75 -18.55 -3.57
CA GLU A 191 18.07 -18.01 -3.94
C GLU A 191 18.69 -18.76 -5.15
#